data_7c4f46b305f4605d62c7d573cccf1715
#
_entry.id   7c4f46b305f4605d62c7d573cccf1715
#
_cell.length_a   1.000
_cell.length_b   1.000
_cell.length_c   1.000
_cell.angle_alpha   90.00
_cell.angle_beta   90.00
_cell.angle_gamma   90.00
#
_symmetry.space_group_name_H-M   'P 1'
#
loop_
_entity.id
_entity.type
_entity.pdbx_description
1 polymer ?
#
loop_
_entity_poly.entity_id
_entity_poly.type
_entity_poly.pdbx_seq_one_letter_code
_entity_poly.pdbx_strand_id
1 'polypeptide(L)'
;MFKRITSLFMAVIMSATCLAGATNSYASDNKYNTDESEILIFDGNEYQYVDEYIDGKEITHIINLTENTEDILYYDEANGTIYLNNKPIAYVEDAISSENIFSEYGTSPFADNYWKWHDTSTKHITWIQGVTAAILAGIIAAVIPTVGKATVIAKIGLNALGVVAAACAGAYVDCVAYTHVLSDGKVQLRYDWTFRPSTGDKYGPYSSYSL
;
A
#
# COMPACT_ATOMS: atom_id res chain seq x y z
N MET A 1 -31.66 51.35 -2.63
CA MET A 1 -32.45 50.09 -2.69
C MET A 1 -31.48 48.93 -2.99
N PHE A 2 -30.84 48.35 -1.94
CA PHE A 2 -29.83 47.33 -2.07
C PHE A 2 -30.49 45.96 -1.88
N LYS A 3 -30.49 45.13 -2.93
CA LYS A 3 -30.89 43.73 -2.85
C LYS A 3 -29.69 42.91 -2.32
N ARG A 4 -29.83 42.38 -1.13
CA ARG A 4 -28.91 41.39 -0.57
C ARG A 4 -29.16 40.03 -1.25
N ILE A 5 -28.16 39.55 -1.93
CA ILE A 5 -28.12 38.16 -2.44
C ILE A 5 -27.47 37.33 -1.32
N THR A 6 -28.28 36.58 -0.60
CA THR A 6 -27.82 35.56 0.34
C THR A 6 -27.48 34.32 -0.46
N SER A 7 -26.17 34.08 -0.60
CA SER A 7 -25.66 32.82 -1.15
C SER A 7 -25.83 31.72 -0.10
N LEU A 8 -26.70 30.76 -0.40
CA LEU A 8 -26.92 29.58 0.43
C LEU A 8 -25.82 28.57 0.09
N PHE A 9 -24.79 28.47 0.94
CA PHE A 9 -23.82 27.39 0.88
C PHE A 9 -24.48 26.13 1.43
N MET A 10 -24.88 25.24 0.52
CA MET A 10 -25.33 23.91 0.85
C MET A 10 -24.10 23.03 1.08
N ALA A 11 -23.73 22.86 2.36
CA ALA A 11 -22.73 21.88 2.74
C ALA A 11 -23.35 20.48 2.60
N VAL A 12 -22.99 19.77 1.54
CA VAL A 12 -23.28 18.34 1.40
C VAL A 12 -22.29 17.59 2.28
N ILE A 13 -22.73 17.22 3.47
CA ILE A 13 -22.03 16.26 4.32
C ILE A 13 -22.28 14.87 3.72
N MET A 14 -21.32 14.38 2.92
CA MET A 14 -21.29 12.96 2.57
C MET A 14 -20.77 12.18 3.78
N SER A 15 -21.70 11.57 4.51
CA SER A 15 -21.40 10.54 5.49
C SER A 15 -20.93 9.30 4.74
N ALA A 16 -19.61 9.07 4.71
CA ALA A 16 -19.03 7.81 4.26
C ALA A 16 -19.35 6.72 5.29
N THR A 17 -20.43 5.99 5.07
CA THR A 17 -20.66 4.72 5.77
C THR A 17 -19.71 3.70 5.20
N CYS A 18 -18.64 3.38 5.94
CA CYS A 18 -17.83 2.18 5.70
C CYS A 18 -18.71 0.95 5.99
N LEU A 19 -19.39 0.44 4.98
CA LEU A 19 -19.90 -0.93 5.02
C LEU A 19 -18.68 -1.84 4.79
N ALA A 20 -18.26 -2.53 5.86
CA ALA A 20 -17.46 -3.73 5.73
C ALA A 20 -18.35 -4.77 5.02
N GLY A 21 -18.27 -4.80 3.70
CA GLY A 21 -18.99 -5.77 2.88
C GLY A 21 -18.38 -7.14 3.07
N ALA A 22 -19.22 -8.10 3.47
CA ALA A 22 -18.86 -9.51 3.48
C ALA A 22 -18.39 -9.92 2.08
N THR A 23 -17.25 -10.56 2.02
CA THR A 23 -16.66 -11.13 0.80
C THR A 23 -17.56 -12.28 0.31
N ASN A 24 -18.40 -12.01 -0.69
CA ASN A 24 -19.03 -13.07 -1.46
C ASN A 24 -18.05 -13.49 -2.57
N SER A 25 -17.38 -14.62 -2.37
CA SER A 25 -16.56 -15.21 -3.41
C SER A 25 -17.46 -15.77 -4.52
N TYR A 26 -17.48 -15.11 -5.65
CA TYR A 26 -18.01 -15.71 -6.89
C TYR A 26 -16.87 -16.48 -7.54
N ALA A 27 -17.05 -17.82 -7.65
CA ALA A 27 -16.14 -18.65 -8.43
C ALA A 27 -16.30 -18.29 -9.92
N SER A 28 -15.33 -17.57 -10.44
CA SER A 28 -15.09 -17.41 -11.86
C SER A 28 -14.06 -18.45 -12.26
N ASP A 29 -14.16 -19.01 -13.47
CA ASP A 29 -13.15 -19.94 -14.04
C ASP A 29 -11.81 -19.20 -14.19
N ASN A 30 -11.09 -19.02 -13.10
CA ASN A 30 -9.87 -18.23 -13.06
C ASN A 30 -8.65 -19.12 -13.32
N LYS A 31 -7.87 -18.67 -14.28
CA LYS A 31 -6.55 -19.16 -14.69
C LYS A 31 -5.51 -19.14 -13.55
N TYR A 32 -5.80 -18.49 -12.45
CA TYR A 32 -4.91 -18.22 -11.32
C TYR A 32 -5.36 -18.99 -10.07
N ASN A 33 -4.41 -19.32 -9.22
CA ASN A 33 -4.68 -19.98 -7.94
C ASN A 33 -5.36 -18.97 -7.02
N THR A 34 -6.67 -19.10 -6.82
CA THR A 34 -7.55 -18.07 -6.20
C THR A 34 -7.48 -18.01 -4.68
N ASP A 35 -6.67 -18.84 -4.04
CA ASP A 35 -6.62 -18.91 -2.56
C ASP A 35 -6.02 -17.66 -1.89
N GLU A 36 -5.39 -16.75 -2.66
CA GLU A 36 -4.77 -15.51 -2.15
C GLU A 36 -5.26 -14.24 -2.87
N SER A 37 -6.37 -14.29 -3.60
CA SER A 37 -6.90 -13.11 -4.29
C SER A 37 -7.75 -12.24 -3.36
N GLU A 38 -7.43 -10.95 -3.30
CA GLU A 38 -8.16 -9.97 -2.50
C GLU A 38 -9.03 -9.09 -3.42
N ILE A 39 -10.34 -9.04 -3.14
CA ILE A 39 -11.27 -8.17 -3.88
C ILE A 39 -11.54 -6.92 -3.05
N LEU A 40 -11.37 -5.77 -3.67
CA LEU A 40 -11.55 -4.46 -3.07
C LEU A 40 -12.52 -3.63 -3.91
N ILE A 41 -13.45 -2.95 -3.26
CA ILE A 41 -14.39 -2.05 -3.92
C ILE A 41 -13.95 -0.61 -3.67
N PHE A 42 -13.74 0.13 -4.75
CA PHE A 42 -13.34 1.52 -4.68
C PHE A 42 -13.96 2.35 -5.82
N ASP A 43 -14.55 3.51 -5.47
CA ASP A 43 -15.18 4.46 -6.40
C ASP A 43 -16.14 3.79 -7.41
N GLY A 44 -16.91 2.80 -6.92
CA GLY A 44 -17.84 2.03 -7.73
C GLY A 44 -17.20 0.97 -8.61
N ASN A 45 -15.88 0.80 -8.57
CA ASN A 45 -15.15 -0.26 -9.26
C ASN A 45 -14.74 -1.36 -8.29
N GLU A 46 -14.75 -2.59 -8.77
CA GLU A 46 -14.24 -3.77 -8.07
C GLU A 46 -12.86 -4.11 -8.62
N TYR A 47 -11.87 -4.18 -7.73
CA TYR A 47 -10.50 -4.55 -8.06
C TYR A 47 -10.14 -5.88 -7.40
N GLN A 48 -9.50 -6.76 -8.15
CA GLN A 48 -8.91 -7.99 -7.67
C GLN A 48 -7.41 -7.91 -7.83
N TYR A 49 -6.65 -8.27 -6.79
CA TYR A 49 -5.21 -8.40 -6.85
C TYR A 49 -4.86 -9.88 -6.79
N VAL A 50 -4.05 -10.31 -7.74
CA VAL A 50 -3.55 -11.70 -7.80
C VAL A 50 -2.04 -11.64 -7.94
N ASP A 51 -1.33 -12.27 -7.00
CA ASP A 51 0.12 -12.35 -7.05
C ASP A 51 0.54 -13.70 -7.65
N GLU A 52 1.50 -13.63 -8.56
CA GLU A 52 2.10 -14.78 -9.22
C GLU A 52 3.63 -14.68 -9.11
N TYR A 53 4.30 -15.81 -8.90
CA TYR A 53 5.75 -15.87 -8.87
C TYR A 53 6.27 -16.53 -10.13
N ILE A 54 6.98 -15.76 -10.98
CA ILE A 54 7.61 -16.25 -12.20
C ILE A 54 9.11 -15.96 -12.13
N ASP A 55 9.93 -17.00 -12.28
CA ASP A 55 11.40 -16.90 -12.25
C ASP A 55 11.95 -16.13 -11.05
N GLY A 56 11.30 -16.29 -9.87
CA GLY A 56 11.68 -15.63 -8.63
C GLY A 56 11.26 -14.17 -8.51
N LYS A 57 10.48 -13.65 -9.46
CA LYS A 57 9.89 -12.31 -9.41
C LYS A 57 8.43 -12.39 -9.04
N GLU A 58 8.00 -11.54 -8.13
CA GLU A 58 6.59 -11.34 -7.84
C GLU A 58 5.97 -10.46 -8.92
N ILE A 59 4.91 -10.96 -9.54
CA ILE A 59 4.11 -10.27 -10.54
C ILE A 59 2.71 -10.11 -9.97
N THR A 60 2.24 -8.87 -9.91
CA THR A 60 0.89 -8.56 -9.43
C THR A 60 -0.03 -8.23 -10.59
N HIS A 61 -1.10 -8.98 -10.71
CA HIS A 61 -2.22 -8.67 -11.62
C HIS A 61 -3.23 -7.78 -10.88
N ILE A 62 -3.48 -6.60 -11.39
CA ILE A 62 -4.47 -5.65 -10.88
C ILE A 62 -5.64 -5.68 -11.85
N ILE A 63 -6.69 -6.43 -11.50
CA ILE A 63 -7.84 -6.68 -12.36
C ILE A 63 -8.97 -5.74 -11.93
N ASN A 64 -9.42 -4.87 -12.82
CA ASN A 64 -10.65 -4.10 -12.63
C ASN A 64 -11.82 -4.97 -13.15
N LEU A 65 -12.55 -5.58 -12.24
CA LEU A 65 -13.67 -6.47 -12.56
C LEU A 65 -14.86 -5.71 -13.17
N THR A 66 -15.03 -4.43 -12.85
CA THR A 66 -16.10 -3.59 -13.36
C THR A 66 -15.89 -3.21 -14.83
N GLU A 67 -14.65 -2.85 -15.19
CA GLU A 67 -14.28 -2.44 -16.54
C GLU A 67 -13.72 -3.59 -17.39
N ASN A 68 -13.49 -4.75 -16.76
CA ASN A 68 -12.88 -5.92 -17.37
C ASN A 68 -11.50 -5.60 -18.00
N THR A 69 -10.68 -4.86 -17.26
CA THR A 69 -9.30 -4.51 -17.64
C THR A 69 -8.31 -5.12 -16.65
N GLU A 70 -7.10 -5.39 -17.13
CA GLU A 70 -6.03 -5.98 -16.34
C GLU A 70 -4.76 -5.16 -16.54
N ASP A 71 -4.12 -4.80 -15.43
CA ASP A 71 -2.81 -4.20 -15.37
C ASP A 71 -1.84 -5.18 -14.69
N ILE A 72 -0.63 -5.30 -15.24
CA ILE A 72 0.42 -6.19 -14.74
C ILE A 72 1.52 -5.34 -14.14
N LEU A 73 1.73 -5.45 -12.83
CA LEU A 73 2.74 -4.71 -12.08
C LEU A 73 3.83 -5.67 -11.55
N TYR A 74 5.10 -5.29 -11.70
CA TYR A 74 6.21 -6.00 -11.08
C TYR A 74 7.34 -5.04 -10.70
N TYR A 75 8.09 -5.42 -9.66
CA TYR A 75 9.27 -4.69 -9.19
C TYR A 75 10.54 -5.43 -9.59
N ASP A 76 11.43 -4.75 -10.29
CA ASP A 76 12.79 -5.21 -10.57
C ASP A 76 13.74 -4.58 -9.55
N GLU A 77 14.02 -5.33 -8.48
CA GLU A 77 14.88 -4.86 -7.39
C GLU A 77 16.31 -4.57 -7.85
N ALA A 78 16.81 -5.28 -8.89
CA ALA A 78 18.17 -5.13 -9.36
C ALA A 78 18.46 -3.73 -9.93
N ASN A 79 17.44 -3.08 -10.51
CA ASN A 79 17.55 -1.73 -11.06
C ASN A 79 16.66 -0.70 -10.35
N GLY A 80 15.96 -1.10 -9.29
CA GLY A 80 15.09 -0.23 -8.51
C GLY A 80 13.89 0.29 -9.29
N THR A 81 13.38 -0.46 -10.29
CA THR A 81 12.32 0.03 -11.18
C THR A 81 11.05 -0.80 -11.05
N ILE A 82 9.91 -0.12 -10.91
CA ILE A 82 8.59 -0.75 -10.95
C ILE A 82 7.98 -0.53 -12.33
N TYR A 83 7.51 -1.62 -12.91
CA TYR A 83 6.90 -1.66 -14.24
C TYR A 83 5.41 -1.91 -14.15
N LEU A 84 4.64 -1.25 -15.01
CA LEU A 84 3.23 -1.52 -15.29
C LEU A 84 3.09 -1.82 -16.79
N ASN A 85 2.58 -3.00 -17.12
CA ASN A 85 2.43 -3.45 -18.52
C ASN A 85 3.75 -3.29 -19.31
N ASN A 86 4.87 -3.70 -18.70
CA ASN A 86 6.24 -3.58 -19.23
C ASN A 86 6.75 -2.14 -19.47
N LYS A 87 6.07 -1.13 -18.93
CA LYS A 87 6.53 0.27 -18.97
C LYS A 87 6.99 0.70 -17.58
N PRO A 88 8.14 1.37 -17.43
CA PRO A 88 8.57 1.89 -16.15
C PRO A 88 7.60 2.97 -15.66
N ILE A 89 7.09 2.83 -14.45
CA ILE A 89 6.15 3.77 -13.85
C ILE A 89 6.63 4.34 -12.53
N ALA A 90 7.55 3.66 -11.85
CA ALA A 90 8.13 4.16 -10.61
C ALA A 90 9.58 3.72 -10.45
N TYR A 91 10.32 4.50 -9.67
CA TYR A 91 11.71 4.23 -9.31
C TYR A 91 11.84 4.21 -7.80
N VAL A 92 12.63 3.28 -7.29
CA VAL A 92 12.86 3.03 -5.87
C VAL A 92 14.36 3.16 -5.61
N GLU A 93 14.70 4.02 -4.67
CA GLU A 93 16.09 4.24 -4.25
C GLU A 93 16.21 4.05 -2.75
N ASP A 94 17.34 3.51 -2.29
CA ASP A 94 17.67 3.52 -0.88
C ASP A 94 17.91 4.97 -0.44
N ALA A 95 17.16 5.41 0.57
CA ALA A 95 17.33 6.72 1.13
C ALA A 95 18.03 6.63 2.48
N ILE A 96 18.97 7.53 2.73
CA ILE A 96 19.52 7.71 4.07
C ILE A 96 18.43 8.43 4.88
N SER A 97 17.94 7.78 5.92
CA SER A 97 17.01 8.42 6.84
C SER A 97 17.68 9.66 7.45
N SER A 98 17.25 10.84 7.04
CA SER A 98 17.74 12.11 7.59
C SER A 98 17.15 12.41 8.98
N GLU A 99 16.11 11.72 9.35
CA GLU A 99 15.51 11.78 10.68
C GLU A 99 15.99 10.58 11.50
N ASN A 100 16.32 10.83 12.76
CA ASN A 100 16.54 9.77 13.77
C ASN A 100 15.20 9.07 14.03
N ILE A 101 14.70 8.31 13.05
CA ILE A 101 13.49 7.46 13.19
C ILE A 101 13.64 6.56 14.42
N PHE A 102 14.88 6.19 14.75
CA PHE A 102 15.25 5.41 15.92
C PHE A 102 14.87 6.01 17.28
N SER A 103 14.81 7.34 17.41
CA SER A 103 14.44 7.96 18.69
C SER A 103 12.95 7.83 18.99
N GLU A 104 12.13 7.71 17.96
CA GLU A 104 10.68 7.54 18.09
C GLU A 104 10.29 6.05 18.18
N TYR A 105 11.09 5.14 17.58
CA TYR A 105 10.86 3.68 17.59
C TYR A 105 11.70 2.93 18.61
N GLY A 106 12.63 3.60 19.31
CA GLY A 106 13.52 2.99 20.32
C GLY A 106 12.80 2.34 21.50
N THR A 107 11.52 2.65 21.65
CA THR A 107 10.57 1.93 22.51
C THR A 107 9.29 1.79 21.73
N SER A 108 9.16 0.73 20.90
CA SER A 108 7.85 0.36 20.38
C SER A 108 6.88 0.33 21.58
N PRO A 109 5.76 1.08 21.57
CA PRO A 109 4.76 0.96 22.62
C PRO A 109 4.15 -0.46 22.70
N PHE A 110 4.49 -1.31 21.73
CA PHE A 110 4.20 -2.73 21.64
C PHE A 110 5.44 -3.61 21.85
N ALA A 111 6.52 -3.10 22.49
CA ALA A 111 7.69 -3.89 22.84
C ALA A 111 7.30 -4.91 23.92
N ASP A 112 6.56 -5.90 23.48
CA ASP A 112 6.57 -7.20 24.13
C ASP A 112 8.04 -7.66 24.13
N ASN A 113 8.53 -8.18 25.26
CA ASN A 113 9.93 -8.62 25.43
C ASN A 113 10.37 -9.74 24.46
N TYR A 114 9.51 -10.12 23.53
CA TYR A 114 9.66 -11.19 22.55
C TYR A 114 10.21 -10.73 21.21
N TRP A 115 10.01 -9.45 20.79
CA TRP A 115 10.44 -8.94 19.49
C TRP A 115 11.84 -8.32 19.59
N LYS A 116 12.74 -8.82 18.75
CA LYS A 116 14.10 -8.28 18.63
C LYS A 116 14.21 -7.46 17.36
N TRP A 117 14.75 -6.27 17.48
CA TRP A 117 15.09 -5.45 16.30
C TRP A 117 16.03 -6.23 15.37
N HIS A 118 15.77 -6.18 14.09
CA HIS A 118 16.54 -6.86 13.07
C HIS A 118 17.19 -5.86 12.10
N ASP A 119 16.41 -4.99 11.47
CA ASP A 119 16.88 -4.06 10.46
C ASP A 119 15.97 -2.83 10.36
N THR A 120 16.48 -1.79 9.67
CA THR A 120 15.71 -0.59 9.34
C THR A 120 16.10 -0.13 7.95
N SER A 121 15.10 0.17 7.14
CA SER A 121 15.29 0.69 5.79
C SER A 121 14.37 1.88 5.54
N THR A 122 14.85 2.81 4.72
CA THR A 122 14.04 3.88 4.14
C THR A 122 14.20 3.80 2.63
N LYS A 123 13.09 3.70 1.92
CA LYS A 123 13.05 3.75 0.46
C LYS A 123 12.43 5.07 0.02
N HIS A 124 13.05 5.74 -0.92
CA HIS A 124 12.46 6.85 -1.65
C HIS A 124 11.84 6.31 -2.93
N ILE A 125 10.55 6.55 -3.13
CA ILE A 125 9.82 6.12 -4.31
C ILE A 125 9.43 7.36 -5.10
N THR A 126 9.70 7.36 -6.40
CA THR A 126 9.15 8.35 -7.34
C THR A 126 8.29 7.63 -8.37
N TRP A 127 7.18 8.23 -8.78
CA TRP A 127 6.29 7.66 -9.80
C TRP A 127 5.88 8.69 -10.84
N ILE A 128 5.47 8.21 -12.01
CA ILE A 128 4.95 9.06 -13.06
C ILE A 128 3.57 9.61 -12.70
N GLN A 129 3.21 10.77 -13.23
CA GLN A 129 1.85 11.31 -13.08
C GLN A 129 0.82 10.38 -13.73
N GLY A 130 -0.38 10.32 -13.14
CA GLY A 130 -1.50 9.57 -13.67
C GLY A 130 -1.62 8.12 -13.16
N VAL A 131 -0.81 7.72 -12.16
CA VAL A 131 -1.07 6.46 -11.45
C VAL A 131 -2.38 6.56 -10.68
N THR A 132 -3.15 5.46 -10.68
CA THR A 132 -4.40 5.36 -9.90
C THR A 132 -4.10 5.01 -8.43
N ALA A 133 -5.09 5.15 -7.56
CA ALA A 133 -4.99 4.70 -6.17
C ALA A 133 -4.63 3.22 -6.05
N ALA A 134 -5.21 2.38 -6.92
CA ALA A 134 -4.95 0.94 -6.96
C ALA A 134 -3.49 0.64 -7.36
N ILE A 135 -2.98 1.31 -8.40
CA ILE A 135 -1.58 1.18 -8.82
C ILE A 135 -0.63 1.68 -7.73
N LEU A 136 -0.94 2.83 -7.09
CA LEU A 136 -0.11 3.35 -5.99
C LEU A 136 -0.07 2.38 -4.79
N ALA A 137 -1.18 1.73 -4.46
CA ALA A 137 -1.18 0.67 -3.44
C ALA A 137 -0.24 -0.48 -3.80
N GLY A 138 -0.25 -0.91 -5.07
CA GLY A 138 0.67 -1.91 -5.58
C GLY A 138 2.13 -1.47 -5.50
N ILE A 139 2.44 -0.22 -5.87
CA ILE A 139 3.78 0.36 -5.77
C ILE A 139 4.29 0.35 -4.32
N ILE A 140 3.46 0.79 -3.35
CA ILE A 140 3.83 0.80 -1.93
C ILE A 140 4.06 -0.63 -1.42
N ALA A 141 3.14 -1.56 -1.74
CA ALA A 141 3.25 -2.95 -1.32
C ALA A 141 4.50 -3.65 -1.88
N ALA A 142 4.89 -3.33 -3.11
CA ALA A 142 6.07 -3.93 -3.76
C ALA A 142 7.40 -3.60 -3.05
N VAL A 143 7.45 -2.53 -2.25
CA VAL A 143 8.69 -2.12 -1.55
C VAL A 143 8.69 -2.45 -0.06
N ILE A 144 7.58 -2.93 0.49
CA ILE A 144 7.47 -3.32 1.89
C ILE A 144 7.37 -4.86 1.93
N PRO A 145 8.37 -5.56 2.47
CA PRO A 145 8.32 -7.01 2.54
C PRO A 145 7.07 -7.50 3.25
N THR A 146 6.43 -8.54 2.70
CA THR A 146 5.27 -9.24 3.29
C THR A 146 3.99 -8.40 3.50
N VAL A 147 3.91 -7.24 2.90
CA VAL A 147 2.71 -6.39 2.96
C VAL A 147 1.91 -6.56 1.68
N GLY A 148 0.73 -7.17 1.78
CA GLY A 148 -0.21 -7.28 0.66
C GLY A 148 -0.87 -5.93 0.31
N LYS A 149 -1.32 -5.79 -0.92
CA LYS A 149 -1.93 -4.58 -1.48
C LYS A 149 -3.18 -4.18 -0.71
N ALA A 150 -4.03 -5.16 -0.33
CA ALA A 150 -5.21 -4.90 0.51
C ALA A 150 -4.82 -4.37 1.88
N THR A 151 -3.72 -4.82 2.46
CA THR A 151 -3.22 -4.27 3.72
C THR A 151 -2.86 -2.79 3.59
N VAL A 152 -2.16 -2.40 2.51
CA VAL A 152 -1.85 -0.98 2.23
C VAL A 152 -3.14 -0.18 2.11
N ILE A 153 -4.12 -0.68 1.34
CA ILE A 153 -5.40 -0.02 1.13
C ILE A 153 -6.21 0.06 2.44
N ALA A 154 -6.26 -1.02 3.22
CA ALA A 154 -6.98 -1.05 4.49
C ALA A 154 -6.38 -0.08 5.53
N LYS A 155 -5.06 0.13 5.49
CA LYS A 155 -4.36 1.00 6.45
C LYS A 155 -4.38 2.47 6.04
N ILE A 156 -4.12 2.79 4.77
CA ILE A 156 -4.05 4.18 4.28
C ILE A 156 -5.43 4.65 3.79
N GLY A 157 -6.18 3.78 3.14
CA GLY A 157 -7.46 4.09 2.50
C GLY A 157 -7.29 4.54 1.04
N LEU A 158 -8.12 3.99 0.15
CA LEU A 158 -8.04 4.28 -1.29
C LEU A 158 -8.27 5.75 -1.63
N ASN A 159 -9.19 6.44 -0.90
CA ASN A 159 -9.40 7.87 -1.09
C ASN A 159 -8.14 8.67 -0.81
N ALA A 160 -7.43 8.36 0.29
CA ALA A 160 -6.17 9.03 0.63
C ALA A 160 -5.08 8.73 -0.41
N LEU A 161 -4.97 7.46 -0.86
CA LEU A 161 -4.05 7.07 -1.94
C LEU A 161 -4.37 7.80 -3.26
N GLY A 162 -5.66 7.96 -3.59
CA GLY A 162 -6.08 8.72 -4.77
C GLY A 162 -5.68 10.20 -4.70
N VAL A 163 -5.86 10.83 -3.54
CA VAL A 163 -5.41 12.21 -3.31
C VAL A 163 -3.89 12.31 -3.44
N VAL A 164 -3.14 11.40 -2.83
CA VAL A 164 -1.67 11.36 -2.91
C VAL A 164 -1.20 11.15 -4.34
N ALA A 165 -1.79 10.19 -5.07
CA ALA A 165 -1.44 9.91 -6.47
C ALA A 165 -1.65 11.12 -7.38
N ALA A 166 -2.68 11.93 -7.12
CA ALA A 166 -2.96 13.14 -7.88
C ALA A 166 -2.11 14.35 -7.45
N ALA A 167 -1.75 14.44 -6.16
CA ALA A 167 -1.10 15.61 -5.58
C ALA A 167 0.43 15.60 -5.67
N CYS A 168 1.07 14.43 -5.72
CA CYS A 168 2.53 14.32 -5.76
C CYS A 168 3.00 13.13 -6.62
N ALA A 169 4.31 13.08 -6.86
CA ALA A 169 4.95 12.04 -7.64
C ALA A 169 6.10 11.37 -6.87
N GLY A 170 6.09 11.44 -5.53
CA GLY A 170 7.12 10.84 -4.71
C GLY A 170 6.74 10.72 -3.25
N ALA A 171 7.37 9.77 -2.57
CA ALA A 171 7.17 9.48 -1.15
C ALA A 171 8.39 8.76 -0.57
N TYR A 172 8.44 8.74 0.76
CA TYR A 172 9.33 7.86 1.52
C TYR A 172 8.52 6.74 2.16
N VAL A 173 9.10 5.56 2.17
CA VAL A 173 8.60 4.40 2.93
C VAL A 173 9.68 4.02 3.93
N ASP A 174 9.37 4.19 5.20
CA ASP A 174 10.23 3.76 6.30
C ASP A 174 9.75 2.39 6.78
N CYS A 175 10.67 1.48 7.02
CA CYS A 175 10.36 0.14 7.49
C CYS A 175 11.35 -0.28 8.58
N VAL A 176 10.82 -0.79 9.70
CA VAL A 176 11.61 -1.39 10.78
C VAL A 176 11.22 -2.85 10.91
N ALA A 177 12.19 -3.73 10.76
CA ALA A 177 12.00 -5.17 10.87
C ALA A 177 12.35 -5.67 12.27
N TYR A 178 11.52 -6.56 12.78
CA TYR A 178 11.73 -7.27 14.04
C TYR A 178 11.58 -8.76 13.83
N THR A 179 12.30 -9.54 14.63
CA THR A 179 12.22 -11.00 14.66
C THR A 179 11.70 -11.50 15.98
N HIS A 180 10.92 -12.58 15.95
CA HIS A 180 10.50 -13.35 17.11
C HIS A 180 10.66 -14.84 16.82
N VAL A 181 11.32 -15.57 17.70
CA VAL A 181 11.46 -17.03 17.59
C VAL A 181 10.32 -17.67 18.36
N LEU A 182 9.49 -18.41 17.63
CA LEU A 182 8.35 -19.15 18.18
C LEU A 182 8.83 -20.39 18.95
N SER A 183 7.94 -20.95 19.76
CA SER A 183 8.24 -22.14 20.58
C SER A 183 8.58 -23.40 19.76
N ASP A 184 8.15 -23.46 18.49
CA ASP A 184 8.48 -24.52 17.52
C ASP A 184 9.79 -24.26 16.75
N GLY A 185 10.51 -23.18 17.09
CA GLY A 185 11.76 -22.78 16.47
C GLY A 185 11.63 -21.98 15.17
N LYS A 186 10.42 -21.75 14.69
CA LYS A 186 10.20 -20.89 13.52
C LYS A 186 10.44 -19.43 13.87
N VAL A 187 10.87 -18.65 12.89
CA VAL A 187 11.08 -17.21 13.01
C VAL A 187 9.88 -16.50 12.42
N GLN A 188 9.22 -15.71 13.24
CA GLN A 188 8.20 -14.78 12.81
C GLN A 188 8.85 -13.40 12.59
N LEU A 189 8.47 -12.74 11.50
CA LEU A 189 8.88 -11.38 11.18
C LEU A 189 7.72 -10.41 11.44
N ARG A 190 8.04 -9.23 11.96
CA ARG A 190 7.14 -8.08 12.05
C ARG A 190 7.82 -6.91 11.37
N TYR A 191 7.07 -6.24 10.51
CA TYR A 191 7.48 -5.01 9.86
C TYR A 191 6.59 -3.86 10.34
N ASP A 192 7.19 -2.87 11.01
CA ASP A 192 6.53 -1.61 11.33
C ASP A 192 6.89 -0.60 10.23
N TRP A 193 5.91 -0.08 9.53
CA TRP A 193 6.14 0.75 8.35
C TRP A 193 5.34 2.05 8.37
N THR A 194 5.87 3.06 7.71
CA THR A 194 5.28 4.38 7.57
C THR A 194 5.41 4.85 6.13
N PHE A 195 4.34 5.37 5.57
CA PHE A 195 4.31 5.99 4.25
C PHE A 195 4.23 7.52 4.40
N ARG A 196 5.18 8.24 3.80
CA ARG A 196 5.31 9.70 3.86
C ARG A 196 5.36 10.29 2.46
N PRO A 197 4.20 10.65 1.86
CA PRO A 197 4.19 11.34 0.57
C PRO A 197 4.82 12.73 0.68
N SER A 198 5.32 13.23 -0.45
CA SER A 198 5.94 14.57 -0.53
C SER A 198 4.95 15.72 -0.29
N THR A 199 3.66 15.45 -0.13
CA THR A 199 2.65 16.42 0.34
C THR A 199 2.86 16.84 1.79
N GLY A 200 3.62 16.08 2.58
CA GLY A 200 3.86 16.32 4.00
C GLY A 200 2.98 15.52 4.94
N ASP A 201 2.01 14.76 4.41
CA ASP A 201 1.20 13.84 5.21
C ASP A 201 2.05 12.66 5.71
N LYS A 202 1.58 12.00 6.78
CA LYS A 202 2.21 10.80 7.32
C LYS A 202 1.15 9.76 7.62
N TYR A 203 1.30 8.57 7.04
CA TYR A 203 0.43 7.41 7.24
C TYR A 203 1.19 6.32 7.97
N GLY A 204 0.71 5.95 9.15
CA GLY A 204 1.39 4.98 10.01
C GLY A 204 1.88 5.60 11.35
N PRO A 205 2.67 4.85 12.15
CA PRO A 205 3.20 3.52 11.83
C PRO A 205 2.13 2.42 11.81
N TYR A 206 2.29 1.48 10.90
CA TYR A 206 1.46 0.28 10.77
C TYR A 206 2.32 -0.95 10.98
N SER A 207 1.74 -2.04 11.51
CA SER A 207 2.45 -3.31 11.67
C SER A 207 1.88 -4.37 10.75
N SER A 208 2.77 -5.16 10.15
CA SER A 208 2.49 -6.34 9.34
C SER A 208 3.35 -7.50 9.81
N TYR A 209 2.85 -8.73 9.63
CA TYR A 209 3.48 -9.94 10.15
C TYR A 209 3.61 -10.96 9.03
N SER A 210 4.70 -11.74 9.07
CA SER A 210 4.94 -12.90 8.22
C SER A 210 5.38 -14.08 9.10
N LEU A 211 4.97 -15.26 8.73
CA LEU A 211 5.43 -16.52 9.31
C LEU A 211 6.54 -17.12 8.46
#